data_0745ebd0c024de68a009cb0696487da2
#
_entry.id   0745ebd0c024de68a009cb0696487da2
#
_cell.length_a   1.000
_cell.length_b   1.000
_cell.length_c   1.000
_cell.angle_alpha   90.00
_cell.angle_beta   90.00
_cell.angle_gamma   90.00
#
_symmetry.space_group_name_H-M   'P 1'
#
loop_
_entity.id
_entity.type
_entity.pdbx_description
1 polymer ?
#
loop_
_entity_poly.entity_id
_entity_poly.type
_entity_poly.pdbx_seq_one_letter_code
_entity_poly.pdbx_strand_id
1 'polypeptide(L)'
;MSLPEVVVGPDTVILGIETSCDETAAAVVMGGDDVVSSVVSSQIDIHADFGGVVPEVASRAHLESINPVVRRAIDDAGIDERRIDAIACTVGPGLIGALLVGVSSAKALALAWNTPFVGVNHLEAHLYASFLEDPTLEFPLVVLLVSGGHTMLVEMQGHGDYRLLGRTIDDAAGEAFDKVARYLELGYPGGPAIDRAATEGDRGAVNFPRAMMDDGLNFSFSGLKTSVVNFVRKHPEVSSVDIAASFQQAVSDVLV
;
A
#
# COMPACT_ATOMS: atom_id res chain seq x y z
N MET A 1 31.97 -5.88 -7.64
CA MET A 1 31.98 -4.73 -6.72
C MET A 1 30.82 -4.99 -5.79
N SER A 2 31.07 -5.36 -4.53
CA SER A 2 30.00 -5.54 -3.53
C SER A 2 29.40 -4.15 -3.26
N LEU A 3 28.06 -4.08 -3.23
CA LEU A 3 27.37 -2.87 -2.77
C LEU A 3 27.83 -2.57 -1.34
N PRO A 4 28.00 -1.30 -0.96
CA PRO A 4 28.34 -0.97 0.43
C PRO A 4 27.24 -1.50 1.34
N GLU A 5 27.63 -2.29 2.34
CA GLU A 5 26.73 -2.77 3.38
C GLU A 5 26.50 -1.62 4.37
N VAL A 6 25.24 -1.24 4.56
CA VAL A 6 24.87 -0.23 5.55
C VAL A 6 24.56 -0.95 6.86
N VAL A 7 25.40 -0.75 7.85
CA VAL A 7 25.14 -1.27 9.19
C VAL A 7 24.33 -0.23 9.97
N VAL A 8 23.11 -0.60 10.33
CA VAL A 8 22.22 0.28 11.09
C VAL A 8 22.57 0.23 12.58
N GLY A 9 22.92 1.36 13.15
CA GLY A 9 23.12 1.56 14.59
C GLY A 9 22.13 2.60 15.12
N PRO A 10 22.11 2.85 16.44
CA PRO A 10 21.12 3.71 17.08
C PRO A 10 21.13 5.17 16.59
N ASP A 11 22.24 5.65 16.06
CA ASP A 11 22.38 7.02 15.53
C ASP A 11 22.33 7.09 14.00
N THR A 12 22.09 5.97 13.31
CA THR A 12 22.04 5.91 11.85
C THR A 12 20.77 6.62 11.34
N VAL A 13 20.94 7.58 10.44
CA VAL A 13 19.88 8.37 9.85
C VAL A 13 19.64 7.94 8.40
N ILE A 14 18.44 7.52 8.09
CA ILE A 14 18.06 7.04 6.76
C ILE A 14 16.95 7.94 6.20
N LEU A 15 17.14 8.43 4.97
CA LEU A 15 16.08 9.06 4.18
C LEU A 15 15.40 7.99 3.33
N GLY A 16 14.13 7.69 3.63
CA GLY A 16 13.27 6.82 2.83
C GLY A 16 12.49 7.60 1.77
N ILE A 17 12.37 7.06 0.55
CA ILE A 17 11.61 7.65 -0.57
C ILE A 17 10.70 6.58 -1.19
N GLU A 18 9.41 6.92 -1.34
CA GLU A 18 8.39 6.06 -1.93
C GLU A 18 7.63 6.79 -3.03
N THR A 19 7.54 6.16 -4.22
CA THR A 19 6.79 6.67 -5.38
C THR A 19 6.19 5.54 -6.22
N SER A 20 5.90 4.38 -5.65
CA SER A 20 5.55 3.19 -6.44
C SER A 20 4.19 3.24 -7.12
N CYS A 21 3.25 4.06 -6.64
CA CYS A 21 1.88 4.11 -7.16
C CYS A 21 1.35 5.56 -7.30
N ASP A 22 0.57 6.03 -6.35
CA ASP A 22 -0.16 7.30 -6.41
C ASP A 22 0.11 8.20 -5.19
N GLU A 23 1.15 7.90 -4.43
CA GLU A 23 1.62 8.72 -3.32
C GLU A 23 3.11 8.99 -3.45
N THR A 24 3.49 10.26 -3.35
CA THR A 24 4.88 10.67 -3.19
C THR A 24 5.15 10.81 -1.72
N ALA A 25 6.02 9.98 -1.16
CA ALA A 25 6.37 10.06 0.25
C ALA A 25 7.87 10.12 0.48
N ALA A 26 8.26 10.81 1.55
CA ALA A 26 9.59 10.76 2.11
C ALA A 26 9.54 10.79 3.64
N ALA A 27 10.44 10.05 4.27
CA ALA A 27 10.54 9.96 5.71
C ALA A 27 12.01 9.96 6.14
N VAL A 28 12.27 10.53 7.31
CA VAL A 28 13.56 10.39 8.00
C VAL A 28 13.38 9.42 9.16
N VAL A 29 14.17 8.34 9.16
CA VAL A 29 14.15 7.30 10.18
C VAL A 29 15.51 7.26 10.87
N MET A 30 15.52 7.19 12.20
CA MET A 30 16.72 7.07 13.01
C MET A 30 16.75 5.72 13.72
N GLY A 31 17.93 5.11 13.86
CA GLY A 31 18.11 3.85 14.57
C GLY A 31 17.45 2.63 13.93
N GLY A 32 16.71 2.80 12.85
CA GLY A 32 16.01 1.75 12.12
C GLY A 32 14.49 1.67 12.40
N ASP A 33 14.01 2.27 13.48
CA ASP A 33 12.61 2.20 13.94
C ASP A 33 12.01 3.55 14.39
N ASP A 34 12.82 4.54 14.72
CA ASP A 34 12.32 5.86 15.11
C ASP A 34 12.01 6.72 13.89
N VAL A 35 10.74 6.93 13.59
CA VAL A 35 10.26 7.78 12.49
C VAL A 35 10.27 9.24 12.94
N VAL A 36 11.38 9.94 12.66
CA VAL A 36 11.59 11.35 13.05
C VAL A 36 10.68 12.28 12.25
N SER A 37 10.47 12.00 10.97
CA SER A 37 9.53 12.73 10.11
C SER A 37 8.95 11.81 9.05
N SER A 38 7.70 12.10 8.62
CA SER A 38 7.04 11.42 7.50
C SER A 38 6.15 12.40 6.77
N VAL A 39 6.40 12.58 5.47
CA VAL A 39 5.65 13.50 4.60
C VAL A 39 5.09 12.73 3.43
N VAL A 40 3.78 12.82 3.24
CA VAL A 40 3.05 12.18 2.14
C VAL A 40 2.32 13.24 1.32
N SER A 41 2.46 13.16 0.00
CA SER A 41 1.67 13.91 -0.98
C SER A 41 0.84 12.92 -1.79
N SER A 42 -0.45 12.81 -1.44
CA SER A 42 -1.38 11.90 -2.12
C SER A 42 -1.91 12.50 -3.40
N GLN A 43 -2.13 11.65 -4.39
CA GLN A 43 -2.69 11.97 -5.70
C GLN A 43 -4.16 11.51 -5.82
N ILE A 44 -4.80 11.15 -4.68
CA ILE A 44 -6.17 10.62 -4.66
C ILE A 44 -7.13 11.54 -5.39
N ASP A 45 -7.07 12.85 -5.13
CA ASP A 45 -7.96 13.83 -5.76
C ASP A 45 -7.78 13.88 -7.28
N ILE A 46 -6.54 13.76 -7.77
CA ILE A 46 -6.23 13.75 -9.20
C ILE A 46 -6.79 12.48 -9.86
N HIS A 47 -6.69 11.35 -9.18
CA HIS A 47 -7.11 10.06 -9.71
C HIS A 47 -8.61 9.78 -9.52
N ALA A 48 -9.28 10.48 -8.60
CA ALA A 48 -10.72 10.36 -8.37
C ALA A 48 -11.53 10.66 -9.64
N ASP A 49 -11.13 11.67 -10.43
CA ASP A 49 -11.77 12.03 -11.69
C ASP A 49 -11.71 10.91 -12.74
N PHE A 50 -10.70 10.04 -12.66
CA PHE A 50 -10.53 8.88 -13.55
C PHE A 50 -11.13 7.60 -12.97
N GLY A 51 -11.53 7.62 -11.69
CA GLY A 51 -12.03 6.45 -10.96
C GLY A 51 -10.98 5.36 -10.75
N GLY A 52 -9.71 5.75 -10.63
CA GLY A 52 -8.56 4.88 -10.36
C GLY A 52 -7.26 5.45 -10.91
N VAL A 53 -6.14 4.84 -10.54
CA VAL A 53 -4.80 5.35 -10.86
C VAL A 53 -4.50 5.28 -12.36
N VAL A 54 -4.07 6.41 -12.94
CA VAL A 54 -3.60 6.53 -14.32
C VAL A 54 -2.07 6.66 -14.31
N PRO A 55 -1.32 5.66 -14.81
CA PRO A 55 0.15 5.60 -14.63
C PRO A 55 0.91 6.82 -15.14
N GLU A 56 0.51 7.38 -16.28
CA GLU A 56 1.17 8.57 -16.84
C GLU A 56 0.92 9.81 -16.00
N VAL A 57 -0.31 9.99 -15.52
CA VAL A 57 -0.69 11.09 -14.62
C VAL A 57 0.08 10.98 -13.31
N ALA A 58 0.13 9.78 -12.72
CA ALA A 58 0.90 9.53 -11.50
C ALA A 58 2.37 9.90 -11.67
N SER A 59 3.02 9.47 -12.75
CA SER A 59 4.43 9.76 -13.00
C SER A 59 4.71 11.26 -13.09
N ARG A 60 3.82 12.04 -13.72
CA ARG A 60 3.96 13.51 -13.80
C ARG A 60 3.77 14.19 -12.44
N ALA A 61 2.78 13.75 -11.66
CA ALA A 61 2.55 14.29 -10.33
C ALA A 61 3.73 14.01 -9.39
N HIS A 62 4.37 12.83 -9.49
CA HIS A 62 5.58 12.53 -8.75
C HIS A 62 6.73 13.48 -9.09
N LEU A 63 6.94 13.82 -10.38
CA LEU A 63 7.98 14.76 -10.78
C LEU A 63 7.81 16.14 -10.15
N GLU A 64 6.57 16.59 -9.98
CA GLU A 64 6.27 17.89 -9.36
C GLU A 64 6.44 17.84 -7.84
N SER A 65 6.10 16.69 -7.21
CA SER A 65 6.01 16.56 -5.77
C SER A 65 7.29 16.08 -5.09
N ILE A 66 8.19 15.36 -5.79
CA ILE A 66 9.32 14.67 -5.15
C ILE A 66 10.26 15.63 -4.41
N ASN A 67 10.65 16.75 -5.02
CA ASN A 67 11.58 17.69 -4.42
C ASN A 67 10.98 18.40 -3.19
N PRO A 68 9.75 18.99 -3.24
CA PRO A 68 9.14 19.57 -2.06
C PRO A 68 8.89 18.57 -0.93
N VAL A 69 8.50 17.32 -1.24
CA VAL A 69 8.25 16.27 -0.24
C VAL A 69 9.55 15.88 0.48
N VAL A 70 10.62 15.62 -0.28
CA VAL A 70 11.93 15.28 0.30
C VAL A 70 12.47 16.44 1.14
N ARG A 71 12.40 17.68 0.63
CA ARG A 71 12.83 18.85 1.37
C ARG A 71 12.09 18.97 2.69
N ARG A 72 10.76 18.87 2.64
CA ARG A 72 9.93 18.98 3.83
C ARG A 72 10.22 17.88 4.86
N ALA A 73 10.45 16.66 4.42
CA ALA A 73 10.80 15.55 5.33
C ALA A 73 12.09 15.85 6.11
N ILE A 74 13.11 16.42 5.47
CA ILE A 74 14.38 16.81 6.10
C ILE A 74 14.17 18.00 7.04
N ASP A 75 13.42 19.01 6.62
CA ASP A 75 13.13 20.21 7.41
C ASP A 75 12.31 19.85 8.67
N ASP A 76 11.28 19.02 8.52
CA ASP A 76 10.42 18.57 9.65
C ASP A 76 11.21 17.67 10.63
N ALA A 77 12.23 16.93 10.16
CA ALA A 77 13.15 16.19 11.03
C ALA A 77 14.15 17.09 11.78
N GLY A 78 14.31 18.33 11.37
CA GLY A 78 15.25 19.29 11.97
C GLY A 78 16.71 18.91 11.81
N ILE A 79 17.06 18.17 10.76
CA ILE A 79 18.42 17.69 10.49
C ILE A 79 19.04 18.40 9.28
N ASP A 80 20.40 18.39 9.26
CA ASP A 80 21.16 18.78 8.07
C ASP A 80 21.29 17.55 7.15
N GLU A 81 21.16 17.72 5.83
CA GLU A 81 21.30 16.63 4.87
C GLU A 81 22.61 15.86 4.97
N ARG A 82 23.65 16.48 5.51
CA ARG A 82 24.96 15.82 5.79
C ARG A 82 24.92 14.78 6.91
N ARG A 83 23.82 14.73 7.66
CA ARG A 83 23.58 13.73 8.70
C ARG A 83 22.92 12.46 8.17
N ILE A 84 22.51 12.45 6.89
CA ILE A 84 21.89 11.30 6.26
C ILE A 84 22.98 10.28 5.90
N ASP A 85 22.92 9.09 6.51
CA ASP A 85 23.89 8.02 6.36
C ASP A 85 23.54 7.08 5.20
N ALA A 86 22.27 6.98 4.83
CA ALA A 86 21.80 6.19 3.69
C ALA A 86 20.52 6.76 3.08
N ILE A 87 20.32 6.51 1.78
CA ILE A 87 19.06 6.81 1.08
C ILE A 87 18.43 5.50 0.66
N ALA A 88 17.28 5.17 1.25
CA ALA A 88 16.45 4.04 0.89
C ALA A 88 15.35 4.47 -0.08
N CYS A 89 15.10 3.68 -1.13
CA CYS A 89 14.04 4.00 -2.08
C CYS A 89 13.38 2.74 -2.59
N THR A 90 12.07 2.77 -2.74
CA THR A 90 11.32 1.68 -3.36
C THR A 90 11.72 1.51 -4.82
N VAL A 91 12.17 0.29 -5.16
CA VAL A 91 12.60 -0.07 -6.52
C VAL A 91 11.61 -0.97 -7.25
N GLY A 92 10.58 -1.46 -6.56
CA GLY A 92 9.53 -2.31 -7.10
C GLY A 92 8.93 -3.26 -6.05
N PRO A 93 7.79 -3.91 -6.37
CA PRO A 93 6.93 -3.65 -7.55
C PRO A 93 6.22 -2.30 -7.50
N GLY A 94 5.70 -1.85 -8.67
CA GLY A 94 4.96 -0.60 -8.80
C GLY A 94 4.85 -0.14 -10.26
N LEU A 95 4.30 1.04 -10.47
CA LEU A 95 4.18 1.67 -11.78
C LEU A 95 5.56 2.12 -12.26
N ILE A 96 6.00 1.61 -13.40
CA ILE A 96 7.37 1.82 -13.93
C ILE A 96 7.74 3.31 -13.98
N GLY A 97 6.85 4.17 -14.53
CA GLY A 97 7.12 5.60 -14.63
C GLY A 97 7.24 6.29 -13.27
N ALA A 98 6.40 5.90 -12.31
CA ALA A 98 6.40 6.40 -10.95
C ALA A 98 7.69 5.97 -10.21
N LEU A 99 8.03 4.68 -10.25
CA LEU A 99 9.29 4.15 -9.69
C LEU A 99 10.53 4.85 -10.25
N LEU A 100 10.57 5.13 -11.56
CA LEU A 100 11.68 5.83 -12.18
C LEU A 100 11.92 7.22 -11.60
N VAL A 101 10.87 7.93 -11.21
CA VAL A 101 11.00 9.27 -10.58
C VAL A 101 11.69 9.14 -9.22
N GLY A 102 11.20 8.27 -8.34
CA GLY A 102 11.78 8.06 -7.00
C GLY A 102 13.22 7.56 -7.07
N VAL A 103 13.45 6.49 -7.85
CA VAL A 103 14.78 5.86 -7.98
C VAL A 103 15.80 6.82 -8.56
N SER A 104 15.42 7.62 -9.59
CA SER A 104 16.35 8.59 -10.19
C SER A 104 16.68 9.71 -9.22
N SER A 105 15.69 10.23 -8.51
CA SER A 105 15.88 11.27 -7.49
C SER A 105 16.73 10.77 -6.33
N ALA A 106 16.43 9.58 -5.79
CA ALA A 106 17.19 8.97 -4.70
C ALA A 106 18.66 8.72 -5.08
N LYS A 107 18.91 8.20 -6.30
CA LYS A 107 20.28 8.01 -6.80
C LYS A 107 21.02 9.32 -7.03
N ALA A 108 20.34 10.36 -7.52
CA ALA A 108 20.94 11.68 -7.70
C ALA A 108 21.34 12.30 -6.35
N LEU A 109 20.48 12.19 -5.32
CA LEU A 109 20.78 12.64 -3.96
C LEU A 109 21.92 11.83 -3.35
N ALA A 110 21.91 10.50 -3.49
CA ALA A 110 22.97 9.63 -3.00
C ALA A 110 24.33 9.98 -3.58
N LEU A 111 24.37 10.29 -4.89
CA LEU A 111 25.59 10.74 -5.57
C LEU A 111 26.03 12.12 -5.07
N ALA A 112 25.09 13.07 -4.96
CA ALA A 112 25.40 14.45 -4.57
C ALA A 112 25.90 14.55 -3.12
N TRP A 113 25.35 13.73 -2.22
CA TRP A 113 25.71 13.71 -0.81
C TRP A 113 26.78 12.68 -0.46
N ASN A 114 27.26 11.93 -1.46
CA ASN A 114 28.22 10.83 -1.31
C ASN A 114 27.76 9.79 -0.26
N THR A 115 26.47 9.42 -0.33
CA THR A 115 25.76 8.55 0.63
C THR A 115 25.35 7.26 -0.08
N PRO A 116 25.34 6.08 0.58
CA PRO A 116 24.86 4.82 0.01
C PRO A 116 23.40 4.91 -0.44
N PHE A 117 23.09 4.25 -1.57
CA PHE A 117 21.72 4.00 -2.03
C PHE A 117 21.31 2.56 -1.70
N VAL A 118 20.13 2.41 -1.12
CA VAL A 118 19.53 1.10 -0.78
C VAL A 118 18.20 0.96 -1.52
N GLY A 119 18.09 -0.07 -2.35
CA GLY A 119 16.82 -0.40 -3.03
C GLY A 119 15.94 -1.26 -2.12
N VAL A 120 14.68 -0.84 -1.91
CA VAL A 120 13.71 -1.53 -1.05
C VAL A 120 12.59 -2.13 -1.91
N ASN A 121 12.17 -3.34 -1.58
CA ASN A 121 10.99 -3.94 -2.18
C ASN A 121 9.72 -3.36 -1.53
N HIS A 122 8.78 -2.88 -2.35
CA HIS A 122 7.53 -2.27 -1.90
C HIS A 122 6.71 -3.17 -0.96
N LEU A 123 6.59 -4.46 -1.30
CA LEU A 123 5.82 -5.40 -0.48
C LEU A 123 6.52 -5.70 0.84
N GLU A 124 7.85 -5.78 0.81
CA GLU A 124 8.65 -5.93 2.01
C GLU A 124 8.49 -4.72 2.94
N ALA A 125 8.49 -3.50 2.40
CA ALA A 125 8.21 -2.30 3.18
C ALA A 125 6.85 -2.35 3.87
N HIS A 126 5.82 -2.86 3.19
CA HIS A 126 4.50 -3.08 3.81
C HIS A 126 4.53 -4.08 4.97
N LEU A 127 5.32 -5.17 4.87
CA LEU A 127 5.45 -6.13 5.97
C LEU A 127 6.07 -5.49 7.23
N TYR A 128 7.01 -4.56 7.02
CA TYR A 128 7.67 -3.85 8.13
C TYR A 128 6.85 -2.73 8.75
N ALA A 129 5.79 -2.26 8.12
CA ALA A 129 4.94 -1.21 8.69
C ALA A 129 4.35 -1.60 10.05
N SER A 130 4.08 -2.89 10.27
CA SER A 130 3.58 -3.41 11.55
C SER A 130 4.57 -3.22 12.70
N PHE A 131 5.88 -3.29 12.44
CA PHE A 131 6.91 -3.11 13.46
C PHE A 131 7.07 -1.64 13.88
N LEU A 132 6.72 -0.69 13.01
CA LEU A 132 6.69 0.73 13.37
C LEU A 132 5.53 1.05 14.30
N GLU A 133 4.41 0.34 14.17
CA GLU A 133 3.23 0.50 15.05
C GLU A 133 3.43 -0.24 16.38
N ASP A 134 3.98 -1.46 16.32
CA ASP A 134 4.26 -2.27 17.52
C ASP A 134 5.68 -2.84 17.48
N PRO A 135 6.65 -2.14 18.07
CA PRO A 135 8.04 -2.59 18.12
C PRO A 135 8.27 -3.83 19.01
N THR A 136 7.24 -4.31 19.71
CA THR A 136 7.31 -5.53 20.52
C THR A 136 7.04 -6.82 19.75
N LEU A 137 6.72 -6.72 18.47
CA LEU A 137 6.48 -7.88 17.61
C LEU A 137 7.73 -8.75 17.51
N GLU A 138 7.56 -10.06 17.74
CA GLU A 138 8.63 -11.05 17.66
C GLU A 138 8.34 -12.08 16.58
N PHE A 139 9.39 -12.63 15.97
CA PHE A 139 9.30 -13.72 15.01
C PHE A 139 9.13 -15.10 15.70
N PRO A 140 8.50 -16.09 15.06
CA PRO A 140 7.82 -16.00 13.77
C PRO A 140 6.44 -15.32 13.87
N LEU A 141 6.04 -14.63 12.80
CA LEU A 141 4.71 -14.02 12.72
C LEU A 141 4.09 -14.23 11.33
N VAL A 142 2.77 -14.10 11.26
CA VAL A 142 2.04 -14.16 10.00
C VAL A 142 1.42 -12.80 9.73
N VAL A 143 1.70 -12.26 8.54
CA VAL A 143 1.19 -10.97 8.09
C VAL A 143 0.18 -11.19 6.98
N LEU A 144 -1.04 -10.67 7.16
CA LEU A 144 -2.02 -10.52 6.10
C LEU A 144 -1.84 -9.13 5.47
N LEU A 145 -1.27 -9.10 4.26
CA LEU A 145 -1.12 -7.87 3.49
C LEU A 145 -2.33 -7.70 2.57
N VAL A 146 -3.06 -6.59 2.74
CA VAL A 146 -4.24 -6.24 1.94
C VAL A 146 -4.08 -4.81 1.42
N SER A 147 -4.07 -4.65 0.09
CA SER A 147 -3.96 -3.35 -0.56
C SER A 147 -4.77 -3.30 -1.87
N GLY A 148 -4.70 -2.18 -2.58
CA GLY A 148 -5.32 -2.03 -3.90
C GLY A 148 -4.77 -2.99 -4.95
N GLY A 149 -3.48 -3.35 -4.88
CA GLY A 149 -2.82 -4.22 -5.85
C GLY A 149 -2.48 -5.62 -5.35
N HIS A 150 -2.48 -5.85 -4.04
CA HIS A 150 -1.99 -7.11 -3.47
C HIS A 150 -2.90 -7.59 -2.33
N THR A 151 -3.10 -8.90 -2.29
CA THR A 151 -3.69 -9.60 -1.15
C THR A 151 -2.91 -10.89 -0.97
N MET A 152 -2.18 -10.99 0.15
CA MET A 152 -1.32 -12.15 0.41
C MET A 152 -1.15 -12.40 1.91
N LEU A 153 -0.90 -13.66 2.23
CA LEU A 153 -0.56 -14.14 3.56
C LEU A 153 0.91 -14.56 3.55
N VAL A 154 1.71 -13.92 4.40
CA VAL A 154 3.16 -14.13 4.45
C VAL A 154 3.57 -14.51 5.87
N GLU A 155 4.33 -15.59 6.02
CA GLU A 155 5.02 -15.94 7.25
C GLU A 155 6.40 -15.29 7.24
N MET A 156 6.72 -14.58 8.32
CA MET A 156 8.03 -14.01 8.57
C MET A 156 8.71 -14.83 9.67
N GLN A 157 9.82 -15.51 9.32
CA GLN A 157 10.63 -16.29 10.26
C GLN A 157 11.74 -15.42 10.92
N GLY A 158 12.08 -14.31 10.26
CA GLY A 158 13.10 -13.36 10.68
C GLY A 158 13.17 -12.21 9.67
N HIS A 159 14.06 -11.24 9.93
CA HIS A 159 14.32 -10.17 8.97
C HIS A 159 14.88 -10.73 7.67
N GLY A 160 14.22 -10.43 6.53
CA GLY A 160 14.61 -10.92 5.22
C GLY A 160 14.29 -12.40 4.97
N ASP A 161 13.65 -13.11 5.89
CA ASP A 161 13.27 -14.53 5.76
C ASP A 161 11.74 -14.64 5.72
N TYR A 162 11.19 -14.73 4.50
CA TYR A 162 9.76 -14.71 4.22
C TYR A 162 9.32 -15.97 3.49
N ARG A 163 8.17 -16.50 3.91
CA ARG A 163 7.48 -17.57 3.21
C ARG A 163 6.08 -17.14 2.80
N LEU A 164 5.81 -17.11 1.51
CA LEU A 164 4.46 -16.89 0.99
C LEU A 164 3.60 -18.10 1.33
N LEU A 165 2.56 -17.91 2.14
CA LEU A 165 1.60 -18.95 2.51
C LEU A 165 0.43 -19.01 1.52
N GLY A 166 -0.08 -17.85 1.08
CA GLY A 166 -1.18 -17.72 0.14
C GLY A 166 -1.25 -16.34 -0.47
N ARG A 167 -1.97 -16.22 -1.58
CA ARG A 167 -2.21 -14.95 -2.26
C ARG A 167 -3.51 -14.99 -3.04
N THR A 168 -3.99 -13.82 -3.44
CA THR A 168 -5.08 -13.79 -4.42
C THR A 168 -4.64 -14.39 -5.75
N ILE A 169 -5.54 -15.16 -6.39
CA ILE A 169 -5.31 -15.75 -7.71
C ILE A 169 -5.92 -14.90 -8.84
N ASP A 170 -6.64 -13.84 -8.48
CA ASP A 170 -7.29 -12.93 -9.43
C ASP A 170 -7.24 -11.47 -8.91
N ASP A 171 -8.37 -10.79 -8.74
CA ASP A 171 -8.40 -9.41 -8.21
C ASP A 171 -7.85 -9.36 -6.78
N ALA A 172 -7.12 -8.31 -6.41
CA ALA A 172 -6.83 -8.00 -5.02
C ALA A 172 -8.12 -7.56 -4.29
N ALA A 173 -8.15 -7.71 -2.97
CA ALA A 173 -9.31 -7.28 -2.18
C ALA A 173 -9.60 -5.79 -2.37
N GLY A 174 -8.59 -4.92 -2.27
CA GLY A 174 -8.77 -3.48 -2.49
C GLY A 174 -9.24 -3.14 -3.90
N GLU A 175 -8.72 -3.84 -4.93
CA GLU A 175 -9.20 -3.71 -6.31
C GLU A 175 -10.68 -4.10 -6.44
N ALA A 176 -11.12 -5.14 -5.73
CA ALA A 176 -12.53 -5.53 -5.70
C ALA A 176 -13.39 -4.43 -5.02
N PHE A 177 -12.91 -3.84 -3.92
CA PHE A 177 -13.55 -2.69 -3.27
C PHE A 177 -13.68 -1.50 -4.23
N ASP A 178 -12.63 -1.11 -4.94
CA ASP A 178 -12.66 0.02 -5.89
C ASP A 178 -13.67 -0.22 -7.02
N LYS A 179 -13.70 -1.43 -7.57
CA LYS A 179 -14.62 -1.80 -8.66
C LYS A 179 -16.08 -1.82 -8.20
N VAL A 180 -16.35 -2.34 -6.99
CA VAL A 180 -17.71 -2.38 -6.42
C VAL A 180 -18.17 -0.99 -6.03
N ALA A 181 -17.32 -0.18 -5.37
CA ALA A 181 -17.64 1.20 -5.01
C ALA A 181 -18.00 2.04 -6.24
N ARG A 182 -17.22 1.92 -7.31
CA ARG A 182 -17.51 2.59 -8.58
C ARG A 182 -18.86 2.15 -9.15
N TYR A 183 -19.17 0.84 -9.11
CA TYR A 183 -20.43 0.33 -9.62
C TYR A 183 -21.65 0.80 -8.80
N LEU A 184 -21.47 0.96 -7.49
CA LEU A 184 -22.48 1.49 -6.57
C LEU A 184 -22.50 3.03 -6.50
N GLU A 185 -21.65 3.72 -7.27
CA GLU A 185 -21.52 5.19 -7.31
C GLU A 185 -21.16 5.79 -5.94
N LEU A 186 -20.40 5.05 -5.11
CA LEU A 186 -20.01 5.48 -3.76
C LEU A 186 -18.75 6.37 -3.73
N GLY A 187 -18.00 6.42 -4.85
CA GLY A 187 -16.78 7.21 -4.98
C GLY A 187 -15.48 6.41 -4.92
N TYR A 188 -14.37 7.13 -4.82
CA TYR A 188 -12.99 6.62 -4.78
C TYR A 188 -12.19 7.32 -3.67
N PRO A 189 -11.28 6.62 -2.94
CA PRO A 189 -10.97 5.17 -2.96
C PRO A 189 -12.15 4.31 -2.47
N GLY A 190 -12.28 3.11 -3.07
CA GLY A 190 -13.44 2.24 -2.84
C GLY A 190 -13.51 1.66 -1.44
N GLY A 191 -12.37 1.30 -0.84
CA GLY A 191 -12.32 0.77 0.52
C GLY A 191 -13.01 1.68 1.53
N PRO A 192 -12.51 2.91 1.75
CA PRO A 192 -13.14 3.86 2.66
C PRO A 192 -14.58 4.25 2.28
N ALA A 193 -14.91 4.26 0.97
CA ALA A 193 -16.26 4.58 0.51
C ALA A 193 -17.27 3.50 0.89
N ILE A 194 -16.90 2.22 0.66
CA ILE A 194 -17.74 1.07 1.05
C ILE A 194 -17.84 0.98 2.56
N ASP A 195 -16.73 1.15 3.30
CA ASP A 195 -16.73 1.07 4.75
C ASP A 195 -17.71 2.08 5.37
N ARG A 196 -17.68 3.35 4.93
CA ARG A 196 -18.65 4.36 5.37
C ARG A 196 -20.09 3.97 5.07
N ALA A 197 -20.37 3.51 3.84
CA ALA A 197 -21.71 3.09 3.46
C ALA A 197 -22.18 1.87 4.26
N ALA A 198 -21.30 0.91 4.50
CA ALA A 198 -21.57 -0.32 5.25
C ALA A 198 -21.96 -0.08 6.73
N THR A 199 -21.56 1.05 7.32
CA THR A 199 -21.97 1.39 8.72
C THR A 199 -23.47 1.57 8.87
N GLU A 200 -24.18 1.93 7.80
CA GLU A 200 -25.61 2.17 7.78
C GLU A 200 -26.42 0.99 7.23
N GLY A 201 -25.74 -0.06 6.72
CA GLY A 201 -26.34 -1.20 6.04
C GLY A 201 -26.44 -2.47 6.87
N ASP A 202 -27.30 -3.39 6.42
CA ASP A 202 -27.41 -4.74 6.99
C ASP A 202 -26.40 -5.69 6.30
N ARG A 203 -25.44 -6.21 7.07
CA ARG A 203 -24.44 -7.19 6.62
C ARG A 203 -25.03 -8.52 6.15
N GLY A 204 -26.24 -8.83 6.58
CA GLY A 204 -26.99 -10.04 6.24
C GLY A 204 -28.01 -9.87 5.11
N ALA A 205 -28.21 -8.67 4.58
CA ALA A 205 -29.22 -8.39 3.57
C ALA A 205 -29.05 -9.23 2.29
N VAL A 206 -27.78 -9.49 1.90
CA VAL A 206 -27.44 -10.28 0.70
C VAL A 206 -26.38 -11.31 1.02
N ASN A 207 -26.66 -12.57 0.70
CA ASN A 207 -25.67 -13.64 0.85
C ASN A 207 -24.80 -13.76 -0.40
N PHE A 208 -23.71 -12.98 -0.46
CA PHE A 208 -22.72 -13.08 -1.52
C PHE A 208 -21.81 -14.31 -1.39
N PRO A 209 -21.22 -14.84 -2.48
CA PRO A 209 -20.33 -16.01 -2.43
C PRO A 209 -19.02 -15.69 -1.70
N ARG A 210 -18.50 -16.68 -0.98
CA ARG A 210 -17.17 -16.71 -0.36
C ARG A 210 -16.34 -17.75 -1.07
N ALA A 211 -15.50 -17.30 -1.99
CA ALA A 211 -14.69 -18.23 -2.78
C ALA A 211 -13.50 -18.75 -1.97
N MET A 212 -13.11 -20.01 -2.21
CA MET A 212 -11.87 -20.63 -1.72
C MET A 212 -11.74 -20.81 -0.20
N MET A 213 -12.81 -20.62 0.60
CA MET A 213 -12.74 -20.76 2.06
C MET A 213 -12.22 -22.12 2.53
N ASP A 214 -12.45 -23.19 1.75
CA ASP A 214 -12.04 -24.56 2.08
C ASP A 214 -10.89 -25.07 1.17
N ASP A 215 -10.27 -24.19 0.36
CA ASP A 215 -9.30 -24.54 -0.67
C ASP A 215 -7.91 -23.92 -0.42
N GLY A 216 -7.34 -24.24 0.74
CA GLY A 216 -6.00 -23.79 1.14
C GLY A 216 -5.98 -22.35 1.64
N LEU A 217 -4.87 -21.62 1.39
CA LEU A 217 -4.62 -20.26 1.90
C LEU A 217 -4.64 -19.19 0.79
N ASN A 218 -5.09 -19.54 -0.42
CA ASN A 218 -5.24 -18.58 -1.49
C ASN A 218 -6.61 -17.89 -1.44
N PHE A 219 -6.68 -16.70 -2.03
CA PHE A 219 -7.89 -15.87 -2.06
C PHE A 219 -8.40 -15.69 -3.50
N SER A 220 -9.70 -15.38 -3.66
CA SER A 220 -10.31 -14.97 -4.93
C SER A 220 -11.44 -13.98 -4.69
N PHE A 221 -11.45 -12.86 -5.43
CA PHE A 221 -12.44 -11.79 -5.30
C PHE A 221 -13.17 -11.44 -6.60
N SER A 222 -12.69 -11.90 -7.78
CA SER A 222 -13.33 -11.60 -9.08
C SER A 222 -14.74 -12.14 -9.17
N GLY A 223 -14.98 -13.35 -8.64
CA GLY A 223 -16.30 -13.96 -8.58
C GLY A 223 -17.26 -13.18 -7.69
N LEU A 224 -16.80 -12.73 -6.54
CA LEU A 224 -17.56 -11.90 -5.61
C LEU A 224 -18.01 -10.58 -6.26
N LYS A 225 -17.09 -9.83 -6.88
CA LYS A 225 -17.39 -8.61 -7.64
C LYS A 225 -18.45 -8.86 -8.71
N THR A 226 -18.30 -9.92 -9.49
CA THR A 226 -19.24 -10.28 -10.56
C THR A 226 -20.63 -10.59 -9.99
N SER A 227 -20.67 -11.25 -8.83
CA SER A 227 -21.93 -11.54 -8.11
C SER A 227 -22.64 -10.26 -7.68
N VAL A 228 -21.91 -9.28 -7.13
CA VAL A 228 -22.48 -7.97 -6.76
C VAL A 228 -23.08 -7.27 -7.98
N VAL A 229 -22.33 -7.16 -9.07
CA VAL A 229 -22.82 -6.51 -10.32
C VAL A 229 -24.10 -7.17 -10.84
N ASN A 230 -24.14 -8.51 -10.85
CA ASN A 230 -25.30 -9.26 -11.30
C ASN A 230 -26.50 -9.10 -10.35
N PHE A 231 -26.24 -9.03 -9.04
CA PHE A 231 -27.27 -8.84 -8.02
C PHE A 231 -27.94 -7.47 -8.16
N VAL A 232 -27.18 -6.39 -8.21
CA VAL A 232 -27.69 -5.03 -8.36
C VAL A 232 -28.58 -4.88 -9.61
N ARG A 233 -28.15 -5.50 -10.73
CA ARG A 233 -28.96 -5.47 -11.97
C ARG A 233 -30.32 -6.16 -11.84
N LYS A 234 -30.41 -7.21 -11.00
CA LYS A 234 -31.64 -7.98 -10.80
C LYS A 234 -32.51 -7.42 -9.68
N HIS A 235 -31.91 -6.71 -8.74
CA HIS A 235 -32.53 -6.22 -7.51
C HIS A 235 -32.27 -4.72 -7.32
N PRO A 236 -32.72 -3.87 -8.24
CA PRO A 236 -32.53 -2.41 -8.16
C PRO A 236 -33.23 -1.76 -6.95
N GLU A 237 -34.14 -2.50 -6.30
CA GLU A 237 -34.84 -2.07 -5.08
C GLU A 237 -34.01 -2.18 -3.81
N VAL A 238 -32.93 -2.95 -3.82
CA VAL A 238 -32.08 -3.14 -2.63
C VAL A 238 -31.13 -1.97 -2.47
N SER A 239 -31.06 -1.46 -1.24
CA SER A 239 -30.23 -0.30 -0.90
C SER A 239 -28.75 -0.55 -1.17
N SER A 240 -28.05 0.46 -1.72
CA SER A 240 -26.60 0.42 -1.92
C SER A 240 -25.80 0.26 -0.62
N VAL A 241 -26.33 0.75 0.52
CA VAL A 241 -25.69 0.58 1.84
C VAL A 241 -25.76 -0.87 2.32
N ASP A 242 -26.89 -1.56 2.09
CA ASP A 242 -27.04 -2.98 2.43
C ASP A 242 -26.15 -3.87 1.55
N ILE A 243 -26.03 -3.52 0.26
CA ILE A 243 -25.13 -4.21 -0.68
C ILE A 243 -23.68 -4.01 -0.26
N ALA A 244 -23.30 -2.77 0.10
CA ALA A 244 -21.94 -2.46 0.58
C ALA A 244 -21.61 -3.22 1.87
N ALA A 245 -22.53 -3.25 2.85
CA ALA A 245 -22.35 -3.98 4.10
C ALA A 245 -22.23 -5.49 3.89
N SER A 246 -23.06 -6.07 3.04
CA SER A 246 -23.04 -7.49 2.72
C SER A 246 -21.78 -7.88 1.89
N PHE A 247 -21.33 -7.01 1.00
CA PHE A 247 -20.07 -7.19 0.24
C PHE A 247 -18.87 -7.15 1.16
N GLN A 248 -18.76 -6.13 2.02
CA GLN A 248 -17.65 -6.00 2.99
C GLN A 248 -17.61 -7.21 3.94
N GLN A 249 -18.77 -7.69 4.42
CA GLN A 249 -18.84 -8.90 5.23
C GLN A 249 -18.32 -10.11 4.47
N ALA A 250 -18.68 -10.27 3.19
CA ALA A 250 -18.21 -11.40 2.38
C ALA A 250 -16.68 -11.37 2.15
N VAL A 251 -16.09 -10.18 1.95
CA VAL A 251 -14.63 -10.03 1.85
C VAL A 251 -13.97 -10.36 3.18
N SER A 252 -14.49 -9.85 4.30
CA SER A 252 -13.96 -10.13 5.63
C SER A 252 -13.97 -11.62 5.95
N ASP A 253 -15.08 -12.31 5.63
CA ASP A 253 -15.21 -13.76 5.85
C ASP A 253 -14.20 -14.59 5.04
N VAL A 254 -13.77 -14.10 3.87
CA VAL A 254 -12.75 -14.77 3.04
C VAL A 254 -11.33 -14.53 3.56
N LEU A 255 -11.09 -13.39 4.23
CA LEU A 255 -9.76 -13.01 4.72
C LEU A 255 -9.43 -13.59 6.11
N VAL A 256 -10.45 -14.00 6.90
CA VAL A 256 -10.34 -14.50 8.28
C VAL A 256 -10.71 -15.98 8.37
#